data_99dac0ff57c1898cb4e358309b55fc4d
#
_entry.id   99dac0ff57c1898cb4e358309b55fc4d
#
_cell.length_a   1.000
_cell.length_b   1.000
_cell.length_c   1.000
_cell.angle_alpha   90.00
_cell.angle_beta   90.00
_cell.angle_gamma   90.00
#
_symmetry.space_group_name_H-M   'P 1'
#
loop_
_entity.id
_entity.type
_entity.pdbx_description
1 polymer ?
#
loop_
_entity_poly.entity_id
_entity_poly.type
_entity_poly.pdbx_seq_one_letter_code
_entity_poly.pdbx_strand_id
1 'polypeptide(L)'
;MKILHVETGRQLLGGPQQVVYLMRGLVDRGHECTLVCPPGSGIDGAARQQGIPVRSLFCAGDIDLPFAYRLTQFIKESKPDIVHCHSRRGADVLGGLAASFADVPAVVSRRVDNTEMRVLAAIRYRPFVSIVAISEAVASALRNVGIEDEKIVTIRSAVDAAPFDRPYG
;
A
#
# COMPACT_ATOMS: atom_id res chain seq x y z
N MET A 1 3.67 -15.88 5.37
CA MET A 1 3.82 -15.20 4.06
C MET A 1 4.80 -14.06 4.22
N LYS A 2 5.56 -13.78 3.19
CA LYS A 2 6.47 -12.64 3.11
C LYS A 2 5.83 -11.51 2.30
N ILE A 3 5.55 -10.40 2.94
CA ILE A 3 4.74 -9.30 2.37
C ILE A 3 5.62 -8.06 2.22
N LEU A 4 5.68 -7.52 1.01
CA LEU A 4 6.35 -6.26 0.74
C LEU A 4 5.33 -5.13 0.66
N HIS A 5 5.37 -4.21 1.61
CA HIS A 5 4.55 -3.01 1.63
C HIS A 5 5.25 -1.86 0.93
N VAL A 6 4.54 -1.13 0.05
CA VAL A 6 5.08 0.03 -0.67
C VAL A 6 4.25 1.26 -0.33
N GLU A 7 4.87 2.25 0.32
CA GLU A 7 4.26 3.54 0.67
C GLU A 7 5.22 4.67 0.30
N THR A 8 4.77 5.60 -0.55
CA THR A 8 5.62 6.69 -1.08
C THR A 8 5.29 8.07 -0.49
N GLY A 9 4.34 8.14 0.45
CA GLY A 9 4.02 9.36 1.19
C GLY A 9 5.15 9.79 2.12
N ARG A 10 5.36 11.10 2.25
CA ARG A 10 6.42 11.63 3.12
C ARG A 10 5.95 11.91 4.55
N GLN A 11 4.69 12.24 4.74
CA GLN A 11 4.11 12.58 6.03
C GLN A 11 3.42 11.39 6.66
N LEU A 12 3.52 11.25 7.99
CA LEU A 12 2.79 10.24 8.74
C LEU A 12 1.36 10.75 9.03
N LEU A 13 0.52 10.73 8.00
CA LEU A 13 -0.90 11.04 8.11
C LEU A 13 -1.73 9.76 8.26
N GLY A 14 -3.06 9.87 8.30
CA GLY A 14 -3.96 8.74 8.52
C GLY A 14 -3.71 7.53 7.61
N GLY A 15 -3.39 7.72 6.33
CA GLY A 15 -3.06 6.63 5.41
C GLY A 15 -1.82 5.84 5.82
N PRO A 16 -0.64 6.46 5.92
CA PRO A 16 0.59 5.80 6.38
C PRO A 16 0.48 5.22 7.79
N GLN A 17 -0.28 5.84 8.70
CA GLN A 17 -0.55 5.28 10.03
C GLN A 17 -1.30 3.93 9.94
N GLN A 18 -2.28 3.83 9.03
CA GLN A 18 -2.98 2.56 8.77
C GLN A 18 -2.06 1.47 8.22
N VAL A 19 -1.02 1.83 7.46
CA VAL A 19 -0.01 0.88 6.98
C VAL A 19 0.79 0.32 8.15
N VAL A 20 1.18 1.16 9.10
CA VAL A 20 1.89 0.72 10.33
C VAL A 20 1.03 -0.25 11.14
N TYR A 21 -0.25 0.09 11.37
CA TYR A 21 -1.18 -0.80 12.09
C TYR A 21 -1.37 -2.15 11.37
N LEU A 22 -1.52 -2.12 10.04
CA LEU A 22 -1.64 -3.33 9.23
C LEU A 22 -0.40 -4.20 9.35
N MET A 23 0.80 -3.63 9.15
CA MET A 23 2.05 -4.38 9.24
C MET A 23 2.24 -5.00 10.62
N ARG A 24 1.98 -4.26 11.70
CA ARG A 24 2.03 -4.79 13.06
C ARG A 24 1.07 -5.97 13.24
N GLY A 25 -0.20 -5.81 12.85
CA GLY A 25 -1.20 -6.87 12.97
C GLY A 25 -0.87 -8.11 12.13
N LEU A 26 -0.16 -7.96 11.00
CA LEU A 26 0.32 -9.07 10.18
C LEU A 26 1.53 -9.77 10.84
N VAL A 27 2.48 -9.01 11.39
CA VAL A 27 3.63 -9.57 12.13
C VAL A 27 3.15 -10.36 13.35
N ASP A 28 2.19 -9.83 14.12
CA ASP A 28 1.59 -10.52 15.27
C ASP A 28 0.90 -11.85 14.88
N ARG A 29 0.55 -12.01 13.60
CA ARG A 29 -0.02 -13.25 13.01
C ARG A 29 1.01 -14.16 12.34
N GLY A 30 2.30 -13.88 12.52
CA GLY A 30 3.40 -14.69 11.99
C GLY A 30 3.73 -14.46 10.51
N HIS A 31 3.33 -13.29 9.95
CA HIS A 31 3.77 -12.90 8.61
C HIS A 31 5.07 -12.08 8.69
N GLU A 32 5.90 -12.20 7.67
CA GLU A 32 7.09 -11.36 7.49
C GLU A 32 6.70 -10.11 6.69
N CYS A 33 6.86 -8.93 7.29
CA CYS A 33 6.58 -7.66 6.62
C CYS A 33 7.88 -6.88 6.39
N THR A 34 8.03 -6.32 5.20
CA THR A 34 9.08 -5.34 4.87
C THR A 34 8.43 -4.11 4.26
N LEU A 35 8.86 -2.92 4.67
CA LEU A 35 8.37 -1.66 4.13
C LEU A 35 9.38 -1.08 3.13
N VAL A 36 8.87 -0.65 1.96
CA VAL A 36 9.58 0.25 1.04
C VAL A 36 8.95 1.63 1.17
N CYS A 37 9.76 2.64 1.51
CA CYS A 37 9.31 4.03 1.62
C CYS A 37 10.44 5.01 1.32
N PRO A 38 10.15 6.32 1.11
CA PRO A 38 11.17 7.34 0.96
C PRO A 38 12.01 7.48 2.23
N PRO A 39 13.33 7.70 2.11
CA PRO A 39 14.20 7.89 3.26
C PRO A 39 13.76 9.09 4.10
N GLY A 40 13.76 8.94 5.43
CA GLY A 40 13.39 9.99 6.38
C GLY A 40 11.91 10.40 6.33
N SER A 41 11.05 9.62 5.69
CA SER A 41 9.60 9.82 5.74
C SER A 41 9.05 9.49 7.14
N GLY A 42 7.89 10.06 7.50
CA GLY A 42 7.29 9.79 8.80
C GLY A 42 7.00 8.30 9.03
N ILE A 43 6.64 7.56 7.98
CA ILE A 43 6.40 6.12 8.09
C ILE A 43 7.70 5.32 8.27
N ASP A 44 8.84 5.79 7.74
CA ASP A 44 10.16 5.17 7.94
C ASP A 44 10.48 5.08 9.44
N GLY A 45 10.38 6.20 10.15
CA GLY A 45 10.59 6.24 11.60
C GLY A 45 9.60 5.37 12.37
N ALA A 46 8.31 5.47 12.05
CA ALA A 46 7.25 4.71 12.72
C ALA A 46 7.40 3.18 12.54
N ALA A 47 7.74 2.72 11.34
CA ALA A 47 7.96 1.30 11.06
C ALA A 47 9.19 0.75 11.81
N ARG A 48 10.30 1.50 11.83
CA ARG A 48 11.52 1.10 12.57
C ARG A 48 11.27 1.02 14.08
N GLN A 49 10.49 1.93 14.65
CA GLN A 49 10.10 1.88 16.07
C GLN A 49 9.29 0.62 16.41
N GLN A 50 8.59 0.04 15.43
CA GLN A 50 7.87 -1.23 15.57
C GLN A 50 8.72 -2.46 15.21
N GLY A 51 10.02 -2.30 14.97
CA GLY A 51 10.91 -3.40 14.57
C GLY A 51 10.69 -3.93 13.16
N ILE A 52 9.95 -3.20 12.32
CA ILE A 52 9.65 -3.61 10.94
C ILE A 52 10.85 -3.26 10.04
N PRO A 53 11.41 -4.21 9.27
CA PRO A 53 12.45 -3.94 8.30
C PRO A 53 12.03 -2.90 7.26
N VAL A 54 12.90 -1.91 7.01
CA VAL A 54 12.64 -0.84 6.04
C VAL A 54 13.73 -0.79 4.97
N ARG A 55 13.31 -0.81 3.72
CA ARG A 55 14.13 -0.50 2.56
C ARG A 55 13.81 0.92 2.10
N SER A 56 14.71 1.85 2.31
CA SER A 56 14.53 3.23 1.87
C SER A 56 14.80 3.34 0.36
N LEU A 57 13.76 3.72 -0.41
CA LEU A 57 13.85 4.04 -1.83
C LEU A 57 13.22 5.40 -2.08
N PHE A 58 13.98 6.32 -2.66
CA PHE A 58 13.44 7.62 -3.06
C PHE A 58 12.45 7.46 -4.21
N CYS A 59 11.32 8.16 -4.15
CA CYS A 59 10.32 8.24 -5.22
C CYS A 59 9.99 9.71 -5.48
N ALA A 60 10.22 10.17 -6.71
CA ALA A 60 9.94 11.54 -7.13
C ALA A 60 8.46 11.76 -7.50
N GLY A 61 7.68 10.70 -7.71
CA GLY A 61 6.25 10.76 -8.07
C GLY A 61 5.81 9.66 -9.04
N ASP A 62 4.66 9.90 -9.67
CA ASP A 62 3.92 8.87 -10.45
C ASP A 62 4.62 8.37 -11.73
N ILE A 63 5.61 9.12 -12.21
CA ILE A 63 6.35 8.82 -13.46
C ILE A 63 7.85 8.55 -13.22
N ASP A 64 8.26 8.25 -11.97
CA ASP A 64 9.65 7.94 -11.62
C ASP A 64 10.01 6.51 -12.06
N LEU A 65 10.33 6.32 -13.34
CA LEU A 65 10.77 5.03 -13.87
C LEU A 65 12.04 4.48 -13.20
N PRO A 66 13.04 5.29 -12.82
CA PRO A 66 14.16 4.83 -11.99
C PRO A 66 13.72 4.24 -10.64
N PHE A 67 12.67 4.78 -10.00
CA PHE A 67 12.10 4.16 -8.79
C PHE A 67 11.49 2.79 -9.12
N ALA A 68 10.67 2.69 -10.18
CA ALA A 68 10.09 1.41 -10.61
C ALA A 68 11.16 0.35 -10.86
N TYR A 69 12.26 0.72 -11.54
CA TYR A 69 13.38 -0.19 -11.78
C TYR A 69 14.04 -0.67 -10.47
N ARG A 70 14.39 0.27 -9.55
CA ARG A 70 14.99 -0.08 -8.24
C ARG A 70 14.06 -0.96 -7.41
N LEU A 71 12.76 -0.66 -7.43
CA LEU A 71 11.75 -1.46 -6.73
C LEU A 71 11.64 -2.86 -7.33
N THR A 72 11.64 -3.00 -8.68
CA THR A 72 11.64 -4.30 -9.36
C THR A 72 12.85 -5.15 -8.95
N GLN A 73 14.06 -4.55 -8.92
CA GLN A 73 15.26 -5.27 -8.48
C GLN A 73 15.12 -5.75 -7.04
N PHE A 74 14.64 -4.87 -6.14
CA PHE A 74 14.44 -5.24 -4.75
C PHE A 74 13.37 -6.33 -4.56
N ILE A 75 12.28 -6.33 -5.34
CA ILE A 75 11.27 -7.39 -5.32
C ILE A 75 11.91 -8.73 -5.74
N LYS A 76 12.70 -8.75 -6.83
CA LYS A 76 13.40 -9.96 -7.30
C LYS A 76 14.41 -10.50 -6.29
N GLU A 77 15.13 -9.62 -5.60
CA GLU A 77 16.10 -10.00 -4.57
C GLU A 77 15.40 -10.52 -3.30
N SER A 78 14.37 -9.83 -2.83
CA SER A 78 13.68 -10.13 -1.57
C SER A 78 12.69 -11.28 -1.69
N LYS A 79 12.19 -11.58 -2.90
CA LYS A 79 11.23 -12.66 -3.22
C LYS A 79 10.03 -12.67 -2.27
N PRO A 80 9.24 -11.59 -2.20
CA PRO A 80 8.01 -11.60 -1.41
C PRO A 80 6.95 -12.47 -2.08
N ASP A 81 6.03 -13.03 -1.28
CA ASP A 81 4.88 -13.75 -1.80
C ASP A 81 3.83 -12.81 -2.41
N ILE A 82 3.81 -11.55 -1.93
CA ILE A 82 2.88 -10.51 -2.40
C ILE A 82 3.46 -9.10 -2.18
N VAL A 83 3.12 -8.19 -3.09
CA VAL A 83 3.39 -6.75 -2.96
C VAL A 83 2.10 -6.01 -2.63
N HIS A 84 2.09 -5.19 -1.55
CA HIS A 84 0.94 -4.39 -1.15
C HIS A 84 1.26 -2.90 -1.27
N CYS A 85 0.62 -2.23 -2.23
CA CYS A 85 0.78 -0.80 -2.49
C CYS A 85 -0.27 0.02 -1.71
N HIS A 86 0.14 1.15 -1.10
CA HIS A 86 -0.72 1.89 -0.16
C HIS A 86 -0.99 3.35 -0.51
N SER A 87 -0.16 3.99 -1.33
CA SER A 87 -0.33 5.40 -1.67
C SER A 87 -0.52 5.60 -3.17
N ARG A 88 -1.10 6.75 -3.53
CA ARG A 88 -1.33 7.14 -4.93
C ARG A 88 -0.12 7.78 -5.60
N ARG A 89 0.84 8.28 -4.84
CA ARG A 89 1.99 9.02 -5.39
C ARG A 89 3.09 8.07 -5.86
N GLY A 90 2.84 7.34 -6.94
CA GLY A 90 3.78 6.41 -7.54
C GLY A 90 3.71 4.98 -6.99
N ALA A 91 3.26 4.75 -5.75
CA ALA A 91 3.16 3.40 -5.20
C ALA A 91 2.12 2.56 -5.95
N ASP A 92 0.96 3.13 -6.28
CA ASP A 92 -0.10 2.43 -6.99
C ASP A 92 0.25 2.13 -8.46
N VAL A 93 0.84 3.07 -9.20
CA VAL A 93 1.19 2.86 -10.60
C VAL A 93 2.52 2.11 -10.72
N LEU A 94 3.58 2.68 -10.13
CA LEU A 94 4.94 2.16 -10.29
C LEU A 94 5.17 0.89 -9.45
N GLY A 95 4.49 0.76 -8.29
CA GLY A 95 4.53 -0.45 -7.48
C GLY A 95 3.85 -1.62 -8.17
N GLY A 96 2.68 -1.42 -8.77
CA GLY A 96 2.00 -2.43 -9.58
C GLY A 96 2.83 -2.84 -10.80
N LEU A 97 3.43 -1.87 -11.49
CA LEU A 97 4.32 -2.12 -12.62
C LEU A 97 5.56 -2.92 -12.19
N ALA A 98 6.20 -2.52 -11.10
CA ALA A 98 7.38 -3.21 -10.57
C ALA A 98 7.09 -4.66 -10.16
N ALA A 99 5.95 -4.90 -9.51
CA ALA A 99 5.49 -6.23 -9.15
C ALA A 99 5.24 -7.11 -10.39
N SER A 100 4.60 -6.55 -11.44
CA SER A 100 4.39 -7.24 -12.71
C SER A 100 5.71 -7.62 -13.40
N PHE A 101 6.70 -6.74 -13.43
CA PHE A 101 8.03 -7.05 -13.98
C PHE A 101 8.85 -8.04 -13.15
N ALA A 102 8.48 -8.22 -11.88
CA ALA A 102 9.08 -9.20 -11.01
C ALA A 102 8.29 -10.52 -10.94
N ASP A 103 7.15 -10.61 -11.63
CA ASP A 103 6.24 -11.76 -11.63
C ASP A 103 5.74 -12.12 -10.22
N VAL A 104 5.41 -11.08 -9.42
CA VAL A 104 4.88 -11.22 -8.07
C VAL A 104 3.47 -10.63 -8.01
N PRO A 105 2.48 -11.33 -7.43
CA PRO A 105 1.13 -10.81 -7.30
C PRO A 105 1.12 -9.52 -6.46
N ALA A 106 0.28 -8.56 -6.85
CA ALA A 106 0.17 -7.30 -6.16
C ALA A 106 -1.27 -6.98 -5.76
N VAL A 107 -1.42 -6.33 -4.61
CA VAL A 107 -2.67 -5.74 -4.15
C VAL A 107 -2.47 -4.25 -3.88
N VAL A 108 -3.55 -3.47 -3.96
CA VAL A 108 -3.49 -2.03 -3.67
C VAL A 108 -4.60 -1.61 -2.72
N SER A 109 -4.28 -0.76 -1.74
CA SER A 109 -5.28 -0.12 -0.89
C SER A 109 -5.69 1.23 -1.44
N ARG A 110 -6.96 1.37 -1.80
CA ARG A 110 -7.58 2.63 -2.21
C ARG A 110 -8.22 3.33 -1.01
N ARG A 111 -7.77 4.57 -0.73
CA ARG A 111 -8.18 5.33 0.47
C ARG A 111 -8.96 6.59 0.17
N VAL A 112 -9.23 6.88 -1.10
CA VAL A 112 -9.95 8.08 -1.54
C VAL A 112 -11.00 7.70 -2.59
N ASP A 113 -12.11 8.38 -2.58
CA ASP A 113 -13.29 8.16 -3.43
C ASP A 113 -13.35 9.09 -4.66
N ASN A 114 -12.30 9.91 -4.88
CA ASN A 114 -12.26 10.83 -6.01
C ASN A 114 -12.43 10.09 -7.34
N THR A 115 -13.18 10.71 -8.22
CA THR A 115 -13.47 10.21 -9.57
C THR A 115 -12.21 10.19 -10.42
N GLU A 116 -12.02 9.13 -11.17
CA GLU A 116 -10.95 8.95 -12.15
C GLU A 116 -11.57 8.72 -13.55
N MET A 117 -10.77 8.97 -14.59
CA MET A 117 -11.16 8.56 -15.93
C MET A 117 -11.09 7.03 -16.05
N ARG A 118 -12.13 6.41 -16.61
CA ARG A 118 -12.23 4.93 -16.75
C ARG A 118 -10.99 4.29 -17.39
N VAL A 119 -10.45 4.92 -18.44
CA VAL A 119 -9.26 4.42 -19.14
C VAL A 119 -8.03 4.43 -18.23
N LEU A 120 -7.83 5.51 -17.47
CA LEU A 120 -6.70 5.63 -16.54
C LEU A 120 -6.84 4.66 -15.36
N ALA A 121 -8.06 4.48 -14.84
CA ALA A 121 -8.36 3.50 -13.81
C ALA A 121 -8.05 2.07 -14.30
N ALA A 122 -8.51 1.70 -15.51
CA ALA A 122 -8.25 0.39 -16.10
C ALA A 122 -6.74 0.10 -16.22
N ILE A 123 -5.95 1.09 -16.69
CA ILE A 123 -4.48 0.95 -16.79
C ILE A 123 -3.85 0.81 -15.41
N ARG A 124 -4.24 1.68 -14.46
CA ARG A 124 -3.70 1.71 -13.09
C ARG A 124 -3.92 0.41 -12.35
N TYR A 125 -5.16 -0.12 -12.38
CA TYR A 125 -5.53 -1.28 -11.58
C TYR A 125 -5.32 -2.62 -12.29
N ARG A 126 -4.96 -2.63 -13.57
CA ARG A 126 -4.66 -3.85 -14.32
C ARG A 126 -3.62 -4.77 -13.65
N PRO A 127 -2.51 -4.24 -13.07
CA PRO A 127 -1.48 -5.08 -12.45
C PRO A 127 -1.92 -5.78 -11.17
N PHE A 128 -2.99 -5.32 -10.54
CA PHE A 128 -3.39 -5.80 -9.22
C PHE A 128 -4.39 -6.96 -9.31
N VAL A 129 -4.14 -7.98 -8.50
CA VAL A 129 -5.05 -9.13 -8.36
C VAL A 129 -6.25 -8.77 -7.47
N SER A 130 -6.10 -7.79 -6.58
CA SER A 130 -7.18 -7.29 -5.72
C SER A 130 -6.95 -5.83 -5.32
N ILE A 131 -8.05 -5.10 -5.08
CA ILE A 131 -8.09 -3.71 -4.65
C ILE A 131 -8.85 -3.65 -3.33
N VAL A 132 -8.17 -3.23 -2.27
CA VAL A 132 -8.76 -3.02 -0.96
C VAL A 132 -9.37 -1.61 -0.90
N ALA A 133 -10.69 -1.52 -0.88
CA ALA A 133 -11.44 -0.29 -0.65
C ALA A 133 -11.66 -0.09 0.86
N ILE A 134 -11.33 1.09 1.39
CA ILE A 134 -11.49 1.34 2.84
C ILE A 134 -12.93 1.65 3.27
N SER A 135 -13.84 1.81 2.34
CA SER A 135 -15.26 2.06 2.57
C SER A 135 -16.09 1.67 1.35
N GLU A 136 -17.40 1.54 1.55
CA GLU A 136 -18.33 1.27 0.44
C GLU A 136 -18.38 2.44 -0.57
N ALA A 137 -18.18 3.67 -0.12
CA ALA A 137 -18.07 4.82 -1.03
C ALA A 137 -16.87 4.67 -1.98
N VAL A 138 -15.72 4.22 -1.49
CA VAL A 138 -14.53 3.94 -2.32
C VAL A 138 -14.79 2.75 -3.24
N ALA A 139 -15.44 1.68 -2.77
CA ALA A 139 -15.79 0.53 -3.59
C ALA A 139 -16.75 0.93 -4.72
N SER A 140 -17.78 1.72 -4.42
CA SER A 140 -18.70 2.26 -5.42
C SER A 140 -18.02 3.14 -6.46
N ALA A 141 -17.06 3.99 -6.04
CA ALA A 141 -16.28 4.80 -6.95
C ALA A 141 -15.44 3.94 -7.92
N LEU A 142 -14.89 2.81 -7.46
CA LEU A 142 -14.16 1.86 -8.30
C LEU A 142 -15.08 1.16 -9.31
N ARG A 143 -16.26 0.70 -8.88
CA ARG A 143 -17.27 0.11 -9.78
C ARG A 143 -17.70 1.09 -10.86
N ASN A 144 -17.93 2.35 -10.50
CA ASN A 144 -18.36 3.41 -11.42
C ASN A 144 -17.34 3.70 -12.54
N VAL A 145 -16.05 3.45 -12.28
CA VAL A 145 -15.01 3.57 -13.31
C VAL A 145 -14.72 2.26 -14.04
N GLY A 146 -15.53 1.21 -13.78
CA GLY A 146 -15.52 -0.04 -14.54
C GLY A 146 -14.55 -1.10 -14.02
N ILE A 147 -14.15 -1.02 -12.75
CA ILE A 147 -13.40 -2.10 -12.10
C ILE A 147 -14.37 -3.24 -11.73
N GLU A 148 -13.99 -4.46 -12.05
CA GLU A 148 -14.74 -5.68 -11.78
C GLU A 148 -14.92 -5.89 -10.28
N ASP A 149 -16.13 -6.27 -9.86
CA ASP A 149 -16.49 -6.40 -8.44
C ASP A 149 -15.65 -7.48 -7.73
N GLU A 150 -15.28 -8.55 -8.45
CA GLU A 150 -14.46 -9.64 -7.96
C GLU A 150 -13.04 -9.19 -7.55
N LYS A 151 -12.56 -8.08 -8.10
CA LYS A 151 -11.29 -7.47 -7.71
C LYS A 151 -11.40 -6.57 -6.49
N ILE A 152 -12.60 -6.16 -6.08
CA ILE A 152 -12.82 -5.18 -5.02
C ILE A 152 -13.15 -5.89 -3.71
N VAL A 153 -12.34 -5.61 -2.69
CA VAL A 153 -12.59 -6.10 -1.32
C VAL A 153 -12.73 -4.90 -0.40
N THR A 154 -13.85 -4.76 0.31
CA THR A 154 -14.04 -3.68 1.26
C THR A 154 -13.48 -4.08 2.63
N ILE A 155 -12.41 -3.40 3.07
CA ILE A 155 -11.81 -3.55 4.40
C ILE A 155 -11.70 -2.17 5.04
N ARG A 156 -12.46 -1.93 6.10
CA ARG A 156 -12.49 -0.63 6.79
C ARG A 156 -11.17 -0.36 7.51
N SER A 157 -10.81 0.93 7.61
CA SER A 157 -9.67 1.37 8.40
C SER A 157 -9.84 1.03 9.87
N ALA A 158 -8.76 0.59 10.51
CA ALA A 158 -8.72 0.33 11.94
C ALA A 158 -8.30 1.58 12.71
N VAL A 159 -8.70 1.68 13.97
CA VAL A 159 -8.17 2.63 14.95
C VAL A 159 -7.58 1.87 16.13
N ASP A 160 -6.52 2.42 16.69
CA ASP A 160 -6.03 1.92 17.98
C ASP A 160 -7.02 2.39 19.07
N ALA A 161 -7.73 1.45 19.69
CA ALA A 161 -8.72 1.74 20.70
C ALA A 161 -8.09 2.00 22.09
N ALA A 162 -6.86 1.56 22.33
CA ALA A 162 -6.21 1.66 23.63
C ALA A 162 -6.17 3.08 24.24
N PRO A 163 -5.98 4.18 23.47
CA PRO A 163 -6.06 5.53 23.99
C PRO A 163 -7.46 5.95 24.44
N PHE A 164 -8.52 5.27 23.96
CA PHE A 164 -9.93 5.60 24.25
C PHE A 164 -10.54 4.74 25.35
N ASP A 165 -9.88 3.68 25.78
CA ASP A 165 -10.32 2.77 26.87
C ASP A 165 -10.10 3.36 28.30
N ARG A 166 -9.79 4.67 28.39
CA ARG A 166 -9.69 5.34 29.68
C ARG A 166 -11.09 5.70 30.18
N PRO A 167 -11.50 5.25 31.38
CA PRO A 167 -12.76 5.72 31.97
C PRO A 167 -12.72 7.24 32.07
N TYR A 168 -13.81 7.89 31.63
CA TYR A 168 -14.00 9.32 31.85
C TYR A 168 -14.01 9.53 33.38
N GLY A 169 -12.97 10.19 33.90
CA GLY A 169 -12.90 10.64 35.28
C GLY A 169 -13.69 11.92 35.47
#